data_733b96367d1eb05e1687323ae4bdc2bc
#
_entry.id   733b96367d1eb05e1687323ae4bdc2bc
#
_cell.length_a   1.000
_cell.length_b   1.000
_cell.length_c   1.000
_cell.angle_alpha   90.00
_cell.angle_beta   90.00
_cell.angle_gamma   90.00
#
_symmetry.space_group_name_H-M   'P 1'
#
loop_
_entity.id
_entity.type
_entity.pdbx_description
1 polymer ?
#
loop_
_entity_poly.entity_id
_entity_poly.type
_entity_poly.pdbx_seq_one_letter_code
_entity_poly.pdbx_strand_id
1 'polypeptide(L)' 'MKLARVSKRFMPKNASERVANYLKVPKNHAVLALTQVSYFTDGRPFEYVHSQYVGDRFEFYLENN' A
#
# COMPACT_ATOMS: atom_id res chain seq x y z
N MET A 1 -5.95 -4.21 23.71
CA MET A 1 -4.49 -4.14 23.51
C MET A 1 -4.10 -2.81 22.92
N LYS A 2 -2.92 -2.35 23.29
CA LYS A 2 -2.44 -1.07 22.80
C LYS A 2 -1.64 -1.23 21.53
N LEU A 3 -1.73 -0.24 20.66
CA LEU A 3 -0.88 -0.11 19.49
C LEU A 3 0.53 0.28 19.97
N ALA A 4 1.55 -0.49 19.59
CA ALA A 4 2.93 -0.22 19.96
C ALA A 4 3.66 0.59 18.90
N ARG A 5 3.47 0.22 17.63
CA ARG A 5 4.19 0.88 16.55
C ARG A 5 3.52 0.62 15.21
N VAL A 6 3.85 1.47 14.26
CA VAL A 6 3.46 1.31 12.86
C VAL A 6 4.73 1.35 12.03
N SER A 7 4.91 0.37 11.18
CA SER A 7 6.01 0.32 10.22
C SER A 7 5.48 0.67 8.84
N LYS A 8 6.18 1.57 8.14
CA LYS A 8 5.80 1.99 6.79
C LYS A 8 6.98 1.80 5.86
N ARG A 9 6.69 1.33 4.64
CA ARG A 9 7.69 1.17 3.60
C ARG A 9 7.13 1.69 2.29
N PHE A 10 7.89 2.53 1.62
CA PHE A 10 7.56 3.05 0.29
C PHE A 10 8.47 2.40 -0.74
N MET A 11 7.90 2.04 -1.89
CA MET A 11 8.65 1.37 -2.95
C MET A 11 8.08 1.72 -4.31
N PRO A 12 8.93 2.08 -5.29
CA PRO A 12 8.44 2.22 -6.66
C PRO A 12 8.10 0.83 -7.23
N LYS A 13 7.01 0.74 -7.96
CA LYS A 13 6.56 -0.50 -8.60
C LYS A 13 5.92 -0.19 -9.94
N ASN A 14 5.79 -1.23 -10.75
CA ASN A 14 4.96 -1.17 -11.95
C ASN A 14 3.58 -1.73 -11.61
N ALA A 15 2.53 -1.07 -12.08
CA ALA A 15 1.17 -1.48 -11.78
C ALA A 15 0.86 -2.84 -12.41
N SER A 16 0.31 -3.75 -11.61
CA SER A 16 -0.25 -5.00 -12.12
C SER A 16 -1.50 -4.69 -12.95
N GLU A 17 -1.97 -5.68 -13.70
CA GLU A 17 -3.17 -5.51 -14.51
C GLU A 17 -4.37 -5.08 -13.66
N ARG A 18 -4.56 -5.70 -12.50
CA ARG A 18 -5.65 -5.37 -11.59
C ARG A 18 -5.57 -3.93 -11.08
N VAL A 19 -4.38 -3.53 -10.65
CA VAL A 19 -4.16 -2.17 -10.14
C VAL A 19 -4.29 -1.15 -11.26
N ALA A 20 -3.74 -1.46 -12.44
CA ALA A 20 -3.84 -0.56 -13.59
C ALA A 20 -5.29 -0.34 -13.99
N ASN A 21 -6.11 -1.38 -13.99
CA ASN A 21 -7.54 -1.27 -14.29
C ASN A 21 -8.26 -0.41 -13.26
N TYR A 22 -7.95 -0.60 -12.00
CA TYR A 22 -8.58 0.18 -10.93
C TYR A 22 -8.21 1.66 -11.03
N LEU A 23 -6.94 1.95 -11.25
CA LEU A 23 -6.43 3.33 -11.32
C LEU A 23 -6.62 3.96 -12.70
N LYS A 24 -7.08 3.19 -13.69
CA LYS A 24 -7.30 3.66 -15.07
C LYS A 24 -6.01 4.19 -15.70
N VAL A 25 -4.95 3.42 -15.54
CA VAL A 25 -3.65 3.69 -16.15
C VAL A 25 -3.23 2.48 -16.99
N PRO A 26 -2.27 2.65 -17.90
CA PRO A 26 -1.74 1.51 -18.66
C PRO A 26 -1.08 0.48 -17.74
N LYS A 27 -1.15 -0.79 -18.13
CA LYS A 27 -0.43 -1.84 -17.44
C LYS A 27 1.06 -1.50 -17.40
N ASN A 28 1.70 -1.80 -16.28
CA ASN A 28 3.11 -1.48 -16.00
C ASN A 28 3.40 0.01 -15.80
N HIS A 29 2.36 0.84 -15.69
CA HIS A 29 2.55 2.24 -15.33
C HIS A 29 3.24 2.35 -13.97
N ALA A 30 4.15 3.30 -13.82
CA ALA A 30 4.87 3.49 -12.57
C ALA A 30 3.94 3.98 -11.45
N VAL A 31 3.99 3.32 -10.31
CA VAL A 31 3.21 3.69 -9.13
C VAL A 31 4.13 3.67 -7.90
N LEU A 32 3.75 4.41 -6.87
CA LEU A 32 4.40 4.35 -5.58
C LEU A 32 3.61 3.43 -4.68
N ALA A 33 4.22 2.35 -4.22
CA ALA A 33 3.59 1.40 -3.31
C ALA A 33 3.96 1.73 -1.87
N LEU A 34 2.97 1.72 -1.00
CA LEU A 34 3.15 1.87 0.44
C LEU A 34 2.66 0.61 1.12
N THR A 35 3.53 0.01 1.93
CA THR A 35 3.14 -1.08 2.82
C THR A 35 3.19 -0.56 4.25
N GLN A 36 2.12 -0.76 4.99
CA GLN A 36 2.02 -0.35 6.39
C GLN A 36 1.64 -1.56 7.24
N VAL A 37 2.39 -1.79 8.30
CA VAL A 37 2.11 -2.86 9.26
C VAL A 37 1.98 -2.24 10.63
N SER A 38 0.90 -2.55 11.32
CA SER A 38 0.65 -2.09 12.69
C SER A 38 0.83 -3.26 13.66
N TYR A 39 1.44 -3.00 14.80
CA TYR A 39 1.80 -4.03 15.79
C TYR A 39 1.19 -3.74 17.14
N PHE A 40 0.85 -4.79 17.85
CA PHE A 40 0.51 -4.71 19.27
C PHE A 40 1.77 -4.54 20.12
N THR A 41 1.57 -4.22 21.40
CA THR A 41 2.66 -4.04 22.35
C THR A 41 3.49 -5.30 22.58
N ASP A 42 2.95 -6.47 22.30
CA ASP A 42 3.67 -7.74 22.40
C ASP A 42 4.42 -8.09 21.11
N GLY A 43 4.44 -7.21 20.12
CA GLY A 43 5.17 -7.41 18.89
C GLY A 43 4.42 -8.13 17.79
N ARG A 44 3.19 -8.59 18.04
CA ARG A 44 2.40 -9.28 17.01
C ARG A 44 1.81 -8.28 16.03
N PRO A 45 1.91 -8.55 14.71
CA PRO A 45 1.22 -7.70 13.73
C PRO A 45 -0.29 -7.96 13.78
N PHE A 46 -1.08 -6.91 13.67
CA PHE A 46 -2.53 -7.07 13.62
C PHE A 46 -3.16 -6.47 12.37
N GLU A 47 -2.42 -5.70 11.61
CA GLU A 47 -2.96 -5.06 10.42
C GLU A 47 -1.88 -4.90 9.36
N TYR A 48 -2.25 -5.24 8.11
CA TYR A 48 -1.44 -4.98 6.92
C TYR A 48 -2.25 -4.12 5.99
N VAL A 49 -1.67 -3.03 5.52
CA VAL A 49 -2.31 -2.16 4.54
C VAL A 49 -1.33 -1.97 3.39
N HIS A 50 -1.81 -2.23 2.16
CA HIS A 50 -1.04 -2.02 0.95
C HIS A 50 -1.75 -0.98 0.11
N SER A 51 -1.06 0.10 -0.22
CA SER A 51 -1.60 1.18 -1.03
C SER A 51 -0.69 1.44 -2.20
N GLN A 52 -1.27 1.79 -3.34
CA GLN A 52 -0.49 2.15 -4.53
C GLN A 52 -1.02 3.45 -5.08
N TYR A 53 -0.10 4.38 -5.34
CA TYR A 53 -0.43 5.74 -5.75
C TYR A 53 0.08 6.02 -7.15
N VAL A 54 -0.71 6.75 -7.93
CA VAL A 54 -0.26 7.33 -9.18
C VAL A 54 0.31 8.71 -8.86
N GLY A 55 1.55 8.98 -9.30
CA GLY A 55 2.32 10.13 -8.85
C GLY A 55 1.72 11.50 -9.16
N ASP A 56 0.90 11.63 -10.20
CA ASP A 56 0.32 12.90 -10.61
C ASP A 56 -1.16 13.04 -10.26
N ARG A 57 -1.69 12.12 -9.46
CA ARG A 57 -3.10 12.12 -9.06
C ARG A 57 -3.21 11.77 -7.59
N PHE A 58 -4.33 12.16 -6.97
CA PHE A 58 -4.62 11.80 -5.59
C PHE A 58 -5.35 10.46 -5.47
N GLU A 59 -5.50 9.73 -6.56
CA GLU A 59 -6.11 8.41 -6.55
C GLU A 59 -5.11 7.37 -6.09
N PHE A 60 -5.60 6.38 -5.37
CA PHE A 60 -4.77 5.26 -4.93
C PHE A 60 -5.60 3.98 -4.84
N TYR A 61 -4.90 2.87 -4.91
CA TYR A 61 -5.47 1.55 -4.70
C TYR A 61 -5.08 1.07 -3.30
N LEU A 62 -6.07 0.67 -2.51
CA LEU A 62 -5.87 0.21 -1.14
C LEU A 62 -6.27 -1.25 -1.02
N GLU A 63 -5.37 -2.04 -0.45
CA GLU A 63 -5.63 -3.43 -0.15
C GLU A 63 -5.28 -3.68 1.31
N ASN A 64 -6.20 -4.31 2.05
CA ASN A 64 -6.05 -4.57 3.47
C ASN A 64 -6.15 -6.07 3.72
N ASN A 65 -5.12 -6.63 4.35
CA ASN A 65 -5.09 -8.05 4.72
C ASN A 65 -5.39 -8.24 6.20
#